data_9f48a36fccd5be42413fff9e45cd2217
#
_entry.id   9f48a36fccd5be42413fff9e45cd2217
#
_cell.length_a   1.000
_cell.length_b   1.000
_cell.length_c   1.000
_cell.angle_alpha   90.00
_cell.angle_beta   90.00
_cell.angle_gamma   90.00
#
_symmetry.space_group_name_H-M   'P 1'
#
loop_
_entity.id
_entity.type
_entity.pdbx_description
1 polymer ?
#
loop_
_entity_poly.entity_id
_entity_poly.type
_entity_poly.pdbx_seq_one_letter_code
_entity_poly.pdbx_strand_id
1 'polypeptide(L)'
;MHINCPGREASVGPLWHSSGMPELPEVAGLSAFLGARLRGAVLTKIQIVSFAALKTADPPYTALEGRTISDVQRRGKFIILDADGIYLAFHLAKAGWLRYTESPSNAVLARGKGYIAARLEFARSGPEPDGGESHLGIDLTEAGTRKSLALYVVRDPEQIPGVATLGPDPLSDTFGLNEFAGILSSSSQQIKGLLRNQGVIAGIGNAYSDEILHAARISPFAIAKSLDAEAVRVLYDSVHDILGAAVAEAVGKAPNELKDAKRSTMRVHGRTGQACPVCGDTVREVSFADRALQYCPRCQTGGKILADRRTSKFLK
;
A
#
# COMPACT_ATOMS: atom_id res chain seq x y z
N MET A 1 29.14 -26.88 46.96
CA MET A 1 29.31 -25.56 46.35
C MET A 1 28.71 -25.63 44.92
N HIS A 2 27.38 -25.32 44.76
CA HIS A 2 26.72 -25.31 43.47
C HIS A 2 26.68 -23.88 42.99
N ILE A 3 27.31 -23.62 41.86
CA ILE A 3 27.27 -22.34 41.20
C ILE A 3 26.09 -22.36 40.21
N ASN A 4 25.09 -21.55 40.51
CA ASN A 4 23.88 -21.36 39.69
C ASN A 4 24.21 -20.32 38.63
N CYS A 5 24.24 -20.68 37.32
CA CYS A 5 24.30 -19.76 36.21
C CYS A 5 22.90 -19.29 35.90
N PRO A 6 22.62 -17.97 35.86
CA PRO A 6 21.34 -17.45 35.37
C PRO A 6 21.26 -17.58 33.86
N GLY A 7 20.20 -18.23 33.37
CA GLY A 7 19.88 -18.36 31.97
C GLY A 7 19.69 -16.99 31.31
N ARG A 8 20.37 -16.78 30.18
CA ARG A 8 20.08 -15.66 29.28
C ARG A 8 18.72 -15.92 28.62
N GLU A 9 17.74 -15.15 29.01
CA GLU A 9 16.52 -15.00 28.21
C GLU A 9 16.92 -14.38 26.87
N ALA A 10 16.80 -15.16 25.81
CA ALA A 10 16.91 -14.67 24.45
C ALA A 10 15.70 -13.75 24.20
N SER A 11 15.94 -12.45 24.17
CA SER A 11 14.98 -11.48 23.66
C SER A 11 14.70 -11.79 22.19
N VAL A 12 13.59 -12.47 21.93
CA VAL A 12 13.05 -12.62 20.57
C VAL A 12 12.61 -11.22 20.14
N GLY A 13 13.49 -10.52 19.44
CA GLY A 13 13.15 -9.26 18.78
C GLY A 13 11.96 -9.51 17.83
N PRO A 14 11.07 -8.53 17.63
CA PRO A 14 9.90 -8.71 16.80
C PRO A 14 10.33 -9.13 15.40
N LEU A 15 9.91 -10.31 14.98
CA LEU A 15 10.04 -10.83 13.63
C LEU A 15 9.33 -9.85 12.67
N TRP A 16 10.10 -8.97 12.04
CA TRP A 16 9.65 -8.09 10.96
C TRP A 16 9.35 -8.93 9.72
N HIS A 17 8.26 -9.68 9.77
CA HIS A 17 7.75 -10.35 8.59
C HIS A 17 7.31 -9.28 7.61
N SER A 18 7.85 -9.34 6.40
CA SER A 18 7.53 -8.51 5.25
C SER A 18 6.01 -8.46 5.05
N SER A 19 5.36 -7.49 5.67
CA SER A 19 4.00 -7.13 5.32
C SER A 19 4.07 -6.50 3.94
N GLY A 20 3.34 -7.09 2.98
CA GLY A 20 3.35 -6.64 1.59
C GLY A 20 3.14 -5.13 1.42
N MET A 21 3.44 -4.64 0.21
CA MET A 21 3.24 -3.24 -0.19
C MET A 21 1.86 -2.73 0.24
N PRO A 22 1.76 -1.53 0.85
CA PRO A 22 0.48 -0.86 0.99
C PRO A 22 -0.20 -0.69 -0.37
N GLU A 23 -1.45 -1.06 -0.46
CA GLU A 23 -2.27 -0.93 -1.66
C GLU A 23 -3.40 0.09 -1.41
N LEU A 24 -4.31 0.27 -2.33
CA LEU A 24 -5.36 1.28 -2.26
C LEU A 24 -6.03 1.38 -0.87
N PRO A 25 -6.51 0.30 -0.23
CA PRO A 25 -7.20 0.42 1.04
C PRO A 25 -6.31 0.95 2.19
N GLU A 26 -5.09 0.45 2.33
CA GLU A 26 -4.18 0.93 3.37
C GLU A 26 -3.77 2.39 3.11
N VAL A 27 -3.54 2.75 1.84
CA VAL A 27 -3.19 4.14 1.47
C VAL A 27 -4.38 5.06 1.71
N ALA A 28 -5.62 4.62 1.46
CA ALA A 28 -6.83 5.38 1.77
C ALA A 28 -6.97 5.61 3.28
N GLY A 29 -6.78 4.55 4.09
CA GLY A 29 -6.79 4.66 5.55
C GLY A 29 -5.73 5.63 6.07
N LEU A 30 -4.49 5.53 5.57
CA LEU A 30 -3.41 6.46 5.93
C LEU A 30 -3.73 7.89 5.50
N SER A 31 -4.25 8.10 4.28
CA SER A 31 -4.61 9.43 3.79
C SER A 31 -5.72 10.06 4.63
N ALA A 32 -6.76 9.31 4.99
CA ALA A 32 -7.83 9.76 5.86
C ALA A 32 -7.30 10.10 7.27
N PHE A 33 -6.45 9.23 7.83
CA PHE A 33 -5.82 9.44 9.13
C PHE A 33 -4.98 10.72 9.17
N LEU A 34 -4.17 10.95 8.14
CA LEU A 34 -3.34 12.15 8.02
C LEU A 34 -4.19 13.39 7.78
N GLY A 35 -5.20 13.29 6.92
CA GLY A 35 -6.12 14.41 6.64
C GLY A 35 -6.82 14.93 7.88
N ALA A 36 -7.29 14.03 8.75
CA ALA A 36 -7.93 14.41 10.01
C ALA A 36 -6.98 15.12 10.99
N ARG A 37 -5.68 14.89 10.91
CA ARG A 37 -4.68 15.41 11.85
C ARG A 37 -3.86 16.56 11.32
N LEU A 38 -3.60 16.60 10.02
CA LEU A 38 -2.67 17.56 9.43
C LEU A 38 -3.34 18.76 8.76
N ARG A 39 -4.62 18.68 8.38
CA ARG A 39 -5.29 19.86 7.81
C ARG A 39 -5.27 21.02 8.82
N GLY A 40 -4.76 22.16 8.36
CA GLY A 40 -4.53 23.34 9.18
C GLY A 40 -3.25 23.32 10.02
N ALA A 41 -2.49 22.22 10.04
CA ALA A 41 -1.18 22.17 10.69
C ALA A 41 -0.11 22.78 9.79
N VAL A 42 0.86 23.44 10.40
CA VAL A 42 2.05 24.00 9.72
C VAL A 42 3.17 22.96 9.73
N LEU A 43 3.75 22.67 8.57
CA LEU A 43 4.97 21.85 8.50
C LEU A 43 6.15 22.70 8.97
N THR A 44 6.62 22.44 10.18
CA THR A 44 7.69 23.23 10.80
C THR A 44 9.08 22.78 10.40
N LYS A 45 9.23 21.46 10.09
CA LYS A 45 10.53 20.92 9.73
C LYS A 45 10.40 19.64 8.91
N ILE A 46 11.26 19.49 7.90
CA ILE A 46 11.43 18.27 7.13
C ILE A 46 12.89 17.83 7.10
N GLN A 47 13.16 16.60 7.50
CA GLN A 47 14.49 16.00 7.48
C GLN A 47 14.51 14.84 6.49
N ILE A 48 15.28 14.97 5.41
CA ILE A 48 15.54 13.88 4.48
C ILE A 48 16.78 13.10 4.95
N VAL A 49 16.56 11.88 5.44
CA VAL A 49 17.64 10.99 5.93
C VAL A 49 18.20 10.15 4.79
N SER A 50 17.32 9.68 3.90
CA SER A 50 17.67 8.94 2.69
C SER A 50 17.47 9.82 1.45
N PHE A 51 18.53 10.43 0.93
CA PHE A 51 18.43 11.24 -0.28
C PHE A 51 18.03 10.44 -1.52
N ALA A 52 18.30 9.14 -1.55
CA ALA A 52 17.83 8.27 -2.62
C ALA A 52 16.29 8.18 -2.70
N ALA A 53 15.60 8.46 -1.59
CA ALA A 53 14.14 8.49 -1.56
C ALA A 53 13.57 9.78 -2.20
N LEU A 54 14.26 10.91 -2.11
CA LEU A 54 13.83 12.18 -2.72
C LEU A 54 14.10 12.13 -4.23
N LYS A 55 13.04 12.35 -5.03
CA LYS A 55 13.07 12.20 -6.50
C LYS A 55 13.07 13.51 -7.26
N THR A 56 12.86 14.63 -6.57
CA THR A 56 12.80 15.98 -7.14
C THR A 56 13.78 16.90 -6.43
N ALA A 57 14.27 17.92 -7.12
CA ALA A 57 15.19 18.93 -6.60
C ALA A 57 14.59 20.34 -6.61
N ASP A 58 13.63 20.59 -7.50
CA ASP A 58 12.90 21.85 -7.60
C ASP A 58 11.38 21.58 -7.57
N PRO A 59 10.65 22.19 -6.65
CA PRO A 59 11.13 23.02 -5.52
C PRO A 59 12.00 22.22 -4.53
N PRO A 60 12.92 22.88 -3.80
CA PRO A 60 13.66 22.20 -2.74
C PRO A 60 12.69 21.75 -1.63
N TYR A 61 12.97 20.64 -0.99
CA TYR A 61 12.08 20.09 0.05
C TYR A 61 11.88 21.06 1.24
N THR A 62 12.84 21.93 1.51
CA THR A 62 12.75 22.99 2.53
C THR A 62 11.72 24.07 2.19
N ALA A 63 11.29 24.19 0.92
CA ALA A 63 10.23 25.10 0.55
C ALA A 63 8.87 24.74 1.13
N LEU A 64 8.72 23.57 1.72
CA LEU A 64 7.54 23.13 2.45
C LEU A 64 7.51 23.66 3.90
N GLU A 65 8.66 24.02 4.46
CA GLU A 65 8.75 24.51 5.85
C GLU A 65 8.04 25.87 5.99
N GLY A 66 7.28 26.00 7.06
CA GLY A 66 6.44 27.16 7.35
C GLY A 66 5.10 27.18 6.61
N ARG A 67 4.79 26.16 5.77
CA ARG A 67 3.53 26.09 5.03
C ARG A 67 2.46 25.31 5.78
N THR A 68 1.22 25.77 5.61
CA THR A 68 0.03 25.11 6.16
C THR A 68 -0.41 23.97 5.24
N ILE A 69 -0.74 22.81 5.80
CA ILE A 69 -1.35 21.71 5.07
C ILE A 69 -2.82 22.02 4.83
N SER A 70 -3.17 22.32 3.60
CA SER A 70 -4.53 22.61 3.17
C SER A 70 -5.34 21.34 2.92
N ASP A 71 -4.72 20.31 2.32
CA ASP A 71 -5.39 19.04 2.03
C ASP A 71 -4.44 17.85 2.08
N VAL A 72 -5.03 16.66 2.25
CA VAL A 72 -4.35 15.37 2.13
C VAL A 72 -5.21 14.46 1.28
N GLN A 73 -4.68 14.02 0.16
CA GLN A 73 -5.40 13.21 -0.81
C GLN A 73 -4.62 11.95 -1.21
N ARG A 74 -5.36 10.97 -1.74
CA ARG A 74 -4.80 9.76 -2.34
C ARG A 74 -4.90 9.80 -3.85
N ARG A 75 -3.82 9.45 -4.55
CA ARG A 75 -3.80 9.15 -5.98
C ARG A 75 -3.19 7.77 -6.19
N GLY A 76 -3.99 6.77 -6.56
CA GLY A 76 -3.53 5.38 -6.62
C GLY A 76 -2.95 4.91 -5.27
N LYS A 77 -1.64 4.64 -5.25
CA LYS A 77 -0.88 4.27 -4.03
C LYS A 77 0.00 5.40 -3.49
N PHE A 78 -0.18 6.61 -3.98
CA PHE A 78 0.47 7.82 -3.46
C PHE A 78 -0.40 8.49 -2.41
N ILE A 79 0.25 9.07 -1.40
CA ILE A 79 -0.34 10.06 -0.49
C ILE A 79 0.27 11.41 -0.87
N ILE A 80 -0.58 12.42 -1.02
CA ILE A 80 -0.20 13.76 -1.46
C ILE A 80 -0.71 14.76 -0.42
N LEU A 81 0.20 15.51 0.18
CA LEU A 81 -0.10 16.63 1.06
C LEU A 81 0.02 17.92 0.24
N ASP A 82 -1.05 18.69 0.22
CA ASP A 82 -1.03 20.05 -0.30
C ASP A 82 -0.58 21.01 0.81
N ALA A 83 0.53 21.68 0.60
CA ALA A 83 1.11 22.66 1.50
C ALA A 83 1.11 24.04 0.78
N ASP A 84 -0.06 24.68 0.72
CA ASP A 84 -0.28 25.97 0.06
C ASP A 84 0.29 26.02 -1.37
N GLY A 85 -0.11 25.04 -2.21
CA GLY A 85 0.26 24.95 -3.63
C GLY A 85 1.66 24.40 -3.90
N ILE A 86 2.37 23.94 -2.89
CA ILE A 86 3.51 23.02 -3.03
C ILE A 86 3.10 21.66 -2.45
N TYR A 87 3.28 20.62 -3.24
CA TYR A 87 2.83 19.30 -2.89
C TYR A 87 3.99 18.40 -2.43
N LEU A 88 3.81 17.78 -1.27
CA LEU A 88 4.65 16.65 -0.86
C LEU A 88 3.91 15.35 -1.18
N ALA A 89 4.39 14.60 -2.14
CA ALA A 89 3.85 13.29 -2.45
C ALA A 89 4.82 12.19 -2.04
N PHE A 90 4.31 11.07 -1.54
CA PHE A 90 5.13 9.91 -1.25
C PHE A 90 4.45 8.60 -1.59
N HIS A 91 5.27 7.64 -2.01
CA HIS A 91 4.90 6.27 -2.32
C HIS A 91 5.68 5.32 -1.42
N LEU A 92 4.98 4.53 -0.61
CA LEU A 92 5.60 3.67 0.42
C LEU A 92 6.30 2.42 -0.16
N ALA A 93 6.02 2.06 -1.41
CA ALA A 93 6.59 0.91 -2.10
C ALA A 93 6.43 -0.41 -1.31
N LYS A 94 7.38 -1.38 -1.45
CA LYS A 94 7.24 -2.73 -0.88
C LYS A 94 7.51 -2.81 0.63
N ALA A 95 8.43 -1.99 1.12
CA ALA A 95 8.94 -2.08 2.50
C ALA A 95 8.76 -0.79 3.30
N GLY A 96 8.19 0.24 2.67
CA GLY A 96 7.92 1.50 3.31
C GLY A 96 6.69 1.46 4.21
N TRP A 97 6.75 2.27 5.26
CA TRP A 97 5.63 2.49 6.15
C TRP A 97 5.67 3.89 6.75
N LEU A 98 4.56 4.29 7.35
CA LEU A 98 4.39 5.55 8.05
C LEU A 98 4.25 5.28 9.55
N ARG A 99 4.98 6.04 10.36
CA ARG A 99 4.83 6.12 11.81
C ARG A 99 4.35 7.50 12.18
N TYR A 100 3.41 7.57 13.07
CA TYR A 100 2.85 8.82 13.60
C TYR A 100 3.15 8.92 15.10
N THR A 101 3.41 10.14 15.59
CA THR A 101 3.59 10.44 17.01
C THR A 101 3.09 11.83 17.32
N GLU A 102 2.52 12.01 18.51
CA GLU A 102 2.12 13.30 19.08
C GLU A 102 3.23 13.94 19.90
N SER A 103 4.38 13.28 20.01
CA SER A 103 5.57 13.78 20.71
C SER A 103 6.81 13.46 19.87
N PRO A 104 7.08 14.24 18.81
CA PRO A 104 8.24 14.00 17.95
C PRO A 104 9.54 14.13 18.76
N SER A 105 10.45 13.19 18.56
CA SER A 105 11.75 13.20 19.22
C SER A 105 12.67 14.23 18.57
N ASN A 106 13.30 15.08 19.38
CA ASN A 106 14.31 16.03 18.95
C ASN A 106 15.67 15.38 18.61
N ALA A 107 15.77 14.04 18.68
CA ALA A 107 17.01 13.33 18.38
C ALA A 107 17.44 13.55 16.93
N VAL A 108 18.71 13.87 16.75
CA VAL A 108 19.33 14.01 15.43
C VAL A 108 19.35 12.66 14.74
N LEU A 109 18.74 12.59 13.55
CA LEU A 109 18.73 11.39 12.74
C LEU A 109 20.08 11.22 12.01
N ALA A 110 20.78 10.12 12.29
CA ALA A 110 22.03 9.80 11.62
C ALA A 110 21.76 9.40 10.17
N ARG A 111 22.36 10.12 9.22
CA ARG A 111 22.25 9.83 7.78
C ARG A 111 22.78 8.43 7.46
N GLY A 112 22.03 7.70 6.61
CA GLY A 112 22.43 6.38 6.13
C GLY A 112 22.38 5.26 7.18
N LYS A 113 21.91 5.54 8.39
CA LYS A 113 21.74 4.55 9.46
C LYS A 113 20.26 4.42 9.83
N GLY A 114 19.82 3.18 10.08
CA GLY A 114 18.46 2.90 10.48
C GLY A 114 17.48 2.77 9.31
N TYR A 115 16.21 2.82 9.63
CA TYR A 115 15.10 2.57 8.70
C TYR A 115 14.26 3.82 8.40
N ILE A 116 14.52 4.96 9.03
CA ILE A 116 13.84 6.22 8.75
C ILE A 116 14.41 6.81 7.46
N ALA A 117 13.54 7.05 6.47
CA ALA A 117 13.90 7.69 5.22
C ALA A 117 13.71 9.21 5.26
N ALA A 118 12.64 9.66 5.93
CA ALA A 118 12.36 11.06 6.16
C ALA A 118 11.57 11.24 7.46
N ARG A 119 11.73 12.40 8.11
CA ARG A 119 10.93 12.86 9.25
C ARG A 119 10.31 14.19 8.92
N LEU A 120 9.02 14.33 9.23
CA LEU A 120 8.25 15.55 9.12
C LEU A 120 7.73 15.93 10.50
N GLU A 121 7.88 17.19 10.88
CA GLU A 121 7.40 17.74 12.13
C GLU A 121 6.40 18.85 11.83
N PHE A 122 5.26 18.84 12.54
CA PHE A 122 4.19 19.77 12.33
C PHE A 122 3.83 20.45 13.65
N ALA A 123 3.43 21.72 13.58
CA ALA A 123 2.79 22.43 14.66
C ALA A 123 1.32 22.67 14.31
N ARG A 124 0.46 22.49 15.27
CA ARG A 124 -0.97 22.80 15.15
C ARG A 124 -1.36 23.78 16.24
N SER A 125 -1.85 24.94 15.84
CA SER A 125 -2.52 25.86 16.74
C SER A 125 -3.89 25.25 17.07
N GLY A 126 -4.07 24.77 18.29
CA GLY A 126 -5.35 24.23 18.76
C GLY A 126 -5.89 25.08 19.89
N PRO A 127 -7.19 25.01 20.17
CA PRO A 127 -7.75 25.56 21.38
C PRO A 127 -7.42 24.62 22.57
N GLU A 128 -6.14 24.47 22.88
CA GLU A 128 -5.76 23.92 24.17
C GLU A 128 -6.11 24.97 25.24
N PRO A 129 -6.65 24.56 26.40
CA PRO A 129 -7.00 25.49 27.49
C PRO A 129 -5.84 26.37 27.95
N ASP A 130 -4.62 25.96 27.68
CA ASP A 130 -3.37 26.63 28.06
C ASP A 130 -2.65 27.32 26.89
N GLY A 131 -3.26 27.39 25.67
CA GLY A 131 -2.67 28.07 24.51
C GLY A 131 -1.40 27.38 23.93
N GLY A 132 -1.17 26.11 24.25
CA GLY A 132 -0.02 25.35 23.80
C GLY A 132 -0.13 24.92 22.34
N GLU A 133 0.98 25.00 21.58
CA GLU A 133 1.10 24.35 20.27
C GLU A 133 1.24 22.84 20.45
N SER A 134 0.39 22.05 19.79
CA SER A 134 0.59 20.62 19.70
C SER A 134 1.58 20.29 18.57
N HIS A 135 2.60 19.50 18.90
CA HIS A 135 3.59 19.05 17.94
C HIS A 135 3.28 17.63 17.47
N LEU A 136 3.28 17.43 16.16
CA LEU A 136 3.00 16.15 15.53
C LEU A 136 4.22 15.72 14.72
N GLY A 137 4.51 14.42 14.69
CA GLY A 137 5.61 13.86 13.92
C GLY A 137 5.18 12.72 13.01
N ILE A 138 5.76 12.67 11.81
CA ILE A 138 5.63 11.58 10.87
C ILE A 138 7.02 11.09 10.49
N ASP A 139 7.30 9.81 10.73
CA ASP A 139 8.47 9.13 10.18
C ASP A 139 8.04 8.26 9.00
N LEU A 140 8.56 8.57 7.82
CA LEU A 140 8.52 7.67 6.68
C LEU A 140 9.66 6.68 6.82
N THR A 141 9.32 5.41 6.97
CA THR A 141 10.29 4.36 7.28
C THR A 141 10.38 3.36 6.14
N GLU A 142 11.54 2.77 5.92
CA GLU A 142 11.72 1.70 4.94
C GLU A 142 12.62 0.61 5.49
N ALA A 143 12.02 -0.55 5.76
CA ALA A 143 12.74 -1.75 6.16
C ALA A 143 13.24 -2.53 4.93
N GLY A 144 14.32 -3.30 5.09
CA GLY A 144 14.87 -4.14 4.02
C GLY A 144 16.04 -3.51 3.27
N THR A 145 16.67 -4.31 2.42
CA THR A 145 17.91 -3.96 1.71
C THR A 145 17.67 -3.19 0.41
N ARG A 146 16.56 -3.47 -0.28
CA ARG A 146 16.17 -2.75 -1.51
C ARG A 146 15.29 -1.56 -1.15
N LYS A 147 15.85 -0.36 -1.24
CA LYS A 147 15.17 0.90 -0.98
C LYS A 147 14.40 1.35 -2.22
N SER A 148 13.11 1.59 -2.09
CA SER A 148 12.20 1.96 -3.18
C SER A 148 11.12 2.97 -2.78
N LEU A 149 11.10 3.39 -1.51
CA LEU A 149 10.29 4.51 -1.03
C LEU A 149 10.66 5.76 -1.84
N ALA A 150 9.63 6.50 -2.28
CA ALA A 150 9.84 7.68 -3.10
C ALA A 150 9.08 8.88 -2.51
N LEU A 151 9.78 10.02 -2.44
CA LEU A 151 9.24 11.32 -2.07
C LEU A 151 9.43 12.29 -3.25
N TYR A 152 8.43 13.12 -3.47
CA TYR A 152 8.41 14.15 -4.50
C TYR A 152 7.96 15.45 -3.87
N VAL A 153 8.63 16.54 -4.19
CA VAL A 153 8.19 17.89 -3.90
C VAL A 153 7.97 18.60 -5.24
N VAL A 154 6.74 18.99 -5.52
CA VAL A 154 6.32 19.50 -6.84
C VAL A 154 5.32 20.63 -6.67
N ARG A 155 5.14 21.43 -7.74
CA ARG A 155 4.09 22.47 -7.82
C ARG A 155 2.78 21.94 -8.39
N ASP A 156 2.83 20.77 -9.03
CA ASP A 156 1.66 20.10 -9.58
C ASP A 156 1.86 18.58 -9.43
N PRO A 157 0.92 17.83 -8.83
CA PRO A 157 0.99 16.38 -8.73
C PRO A 157 1.18 15.66 -10.06
N GLU A 158 0.72 16.23 -11.17
CA GLU A 158 0.90 15.66 -12.51
C GLU A 158 2.37 15.69 -12.99
N GLN A 159 3.24 16.42 -12.32
CA GLN A 159 4.70 16.37 -12.56
C GLN A 159 5.34 15.06 -12.07
N ILE A 160 4.61 14.26 -11.26
CA ILE A 160 5.08 12.97 -10.75
C ILE A 160 4.77 11.89 -11.79
N PRO A 161 5.78 11.27 -12.44
CA PRO A 161 5.52 10.33 -13.55
C PRO A 161 4.58 9.18 -13.16
N GLY A 162 4.68 8.71 -11.91
CA GLY A 162 3.82 7.65 -11.40
C GLY A 162 2.39 8.09 -11.06
N VAL A 163 2.11 9.40 -10.99
CA VAL A 163 0.76 9.98 -10.82
C VAL A 163 0.17 10.30 -12.19
N ALA A 164 0.93 10.99 -13.06
CA ALA A 164 0.49 11.38 -14.40
C ALA A 164 0.06 10.21 -15.29
N THR A 165 0.59 9.01 -15.03
CA THR A 165 0.28 7.80 -15.81
C THR A 165 -0.69 6.85 -15.13
N LEU A 166 -1.35 7.27 -14.05
CA LEU A 166 -2.35 6.43 -13.38
C LEU A 166 -3.58 6.23 -14.27
N GLY A 167 -4.05 4.99 -14.32
CA GLY A 167 -5.38 4.69 -14.82
C GLY A 167 -6.48 5.15 -13.85
N PRO A 168 -7.76 4.92 -14.20
CA PRO A 168 -8.88 5.29 -13.35
C PRO A 168 -8.80 4.66 -11.96
N ASP A 169 -9.32 5.38 -10.98
CA ASP A 169 -9.50 4.86 -9.64
C ASP A 169 -10.71 3.93 -9.60
N PRO A 170 -10.54 2.65 -9.21
CA PRO A 170 -11.63 1.68 -9.24
C PRO A 170 -12.76 1.97 -8.25
N LEU A 171 -12.59 2.88 -7.31
CA LEU A 171 -13.62 3.32 -6.36
C LEU A 171 -14.14 4.73 -6.65
N SER A 172 -13.79 5.33 -7.80
CA SER A 172 -14.36 6.59 -8.23
C SER A 172 -15.81 6.39 -8.71
N ASP A 173 -16.69 7.32 -8.38
CA ASP A 173 -18.08 7.34 -8.86
C ASP A 173 -18.19 7.40 -10.39
N THR A 174 -17.14 7.84 -11.06
CA THR A 174 -17.07 7.89 -12.54
C THR A 174 -16.60 6.58 -13.17
N PHE A 175 -16.03 5.65 -12.39
CA PHE A 175 -15.52 4.37 -12.90
C PHE A 175 -16.64 3.32 -12.97
N GLY A 176 -17.31 3.25 -14.12
CA GLY A 176 -18.46 2.36 -14.32
C GLY A 176 -18.12 1.03 -15.01
N LEU A 177 -19.09 0.11 -14.98
CA LEU A 177 -18.98 -1.22 -15.61
C LEU A 177 -18.62 -1.14 -17.10
N ASN A 178 -19.14 -0.16 -17.84
CA ASN A 178 -18.86 -0.02 -19.28
C ASN A 178 -17.39 0.34 -19.54
N GLU A 179 -16.81 1.23 -18.74
CA GLU A 179 -15.40 1.58 -18.82
C GLU A 179 -14.53 0.37 -18.46
N PHE A 180 -14.86 -0.33 -17.39
CA PHE A 180 -14.16 -1.55 -16.98
C PHE A 180 -14.21 -2.63 -18.07
N ALA A 181 -15.39 -2.87 -18.66
CA ALA A 181 -15.56 -3.81 -19.76
C ALA A 181 -14.71 -3.42 -21.00
N GLY A 182 -14.67 -2.13 -21.33
CA GLY A 182 -13.82 -1.59 -22.40
C GLY A 182 -12.34 -1.85 -22.17
N ILE A 183 -11.85 -1.65 -20.95
CA ILE A 183 -10.47 -1.96 -20.54
C ILE A 183 -10.17 -3.46 -20.72
N LEU A 184 -11.06 -4.34 -20.26
CA LEU A 184 -10.84 -5.78 -20.35
C LEU A 184 -10.86 -6.28 -21.80
N SER A 185 -11.82 -5.83 -22.60
CA SER A 185 -11.98 -6.27 -24.00
C SER A 185 -10.81 -5.88 -24.89
N SER A 186 -10.14 -4.78 -24.58
CA SER A 186 -8.97 -4.30 -25.33
C SER A 186 -7.65 -4.99 -24.96
N SER A 187 -7.63 -5.88 -23.95
CA SER A 187 -6.38 -6.44 -23.44
C SER A 187 -6.25 -7.94 -23.60
N SER A 188 -5.16 -8.38 -24.22
CA SER A 188 -4.76 -9.80 -24.28
C SER A 188 -3.86 -10.23 -23.11
N GLN A 189 -3.69 -9.41 -22.10
CA GLN A 189 -2.95 -9.76 -20.89
C GLN A 189 -3.74 -10.73 -19.99
N GLN A 190 -3.02 -11.47 -19.15
CA GLN A 190 -3.63 -12.20 -18.06
C GLN A 190 -4.30 -11.23 -17.09
N ILE A 191 -5.51 -11.55 -16.65
CA ILE A 191 -6.35 -10.68 -15.84
C ILE A 191 -5.67 -10.17 -14.56
N LYS A 192 -4.91 -11.03 -13.85
CA LYS A 192 -4.16 -10.58 -12.68
C LYS A 192 -3.09 -9.53 -13.01
N GLY A 193 -2.42 -9.70 -14.15
CA GLY A 193 -1.43 -8.74 -14.64
C GLY A 193 -2.06 -7.38 -14.95
N LEU A 194 -3.21 -7.39 -15.60
CA LEU A 194 -3.99 -6.21 -15.94
C LEU A 194 -4.45 -5.47 -14.68
N LEU A 195 -5.12 -6.15 -13.75
CA LEU A 195 -5.59 -5.55 -12.50
C LEU A 195 -4.49 -4.86 -11.67
N ARG A 196 -3.25 -5.35 -11.77
CA ARG A 196 -2.09 -4.78 -11.05
C ARG A 196 -1.39 -3.66 -11.79
N ASN A 197 -1.71 -3.43 -13.05
CA ASN A 197 -1.09 -2.37 -13.84
C ASN A 197 -1.67 -1.02 -13.45
N GLN A 198 -0.88 -0.21 -12.76
CA GLN A 198 -1.32 1.08 -12.23
C GLN A 198 -1.72 2.08 -13.32
N GLY A 199 -1.19 1.95 -14.53
CA GLY A 199 -1.61 2.75 -15.69
C GLY A 199 -2.92 2.28 -16.33
N VAL A 200 -3.48 1.16 -15.89
CA VAL A 200 -4.76 0.61 -16.39
C VAL A 200 -5.85 0.74 -15.33
N ILE A 201 -5.56 0.37 -14.10
CA ILE A 201 -6.44 0.53 -12.93
C ILE A 201 -5.56 0.91 -11.75
N ALA A 202 -5.81 2.07 -11.15
CA ALA A 202 -4.98 2.57 -10.07
C ALA A 202 -5.25 1.83 -8.74
N GLY A 203 -4.22 1.68 -7.92
CA GLY A 203 -4.35 1.28 -6.52
C GLY A 203 -4.35 -0.22 -6.24
N ILE A 204 -4.77 -1.08 -7.16
CA ILE A 204 -4.75 -2.54 -6.97
C ILE A 204 -3.30 -3.07 -7.02
N GLY A 205 -2.97 -3.96 -6.10
CA GLY A 205 -1.67 -4.60 -6.06
C GLY A 205 -1.74 -6.12 -6.04
N ASN A 206 -0.72 -6.75 -5.46
CA ASN A 206 -0.62 -8.20 -5.49
C ASN A 206 -1.65 -8.87 -4.58
N ALA A 207 -1.86 -8.33 -3.38
CA ALA A 207 -2.76 -8.92 -2.41
C ALA A 207 -4.21 -8.80 -2.85
N TYR A 208 -4.68 -7.58 -3.12
CA TYR A 208 -6.07 -7.39 -3.50
C TYR A 208 -6.41 -7.99 -4.86
N SER A 209 -5.48 -8.10 -5.81
CA SER A 209 -5.76 -8.84 -7.05
C SER A 209 -5.96 -10.35 -6.82
N ASP A 210 -5.32 -10.97 -5.81
CA ASP A 210 -5.61 -12.35 -5.42
C ASP A 210 -7.02 -12.47 -4.83
N GLU A 211 -7.37 -11.58 -3.90
CA GLU A 211 -8.67 -11.57 -3.22
C GLU A 211 -9.84 -11.31 -4.18
N ILE A 212 -9.71 -10.32 -5.06
CA ILE A 212 -10.71 -9.98 -6.08
C ILE A 212 -10.96 -11.17 -7.02
N LEU A 213 -9.89 -11.78 -7.54
CA LEU A 213 -10.02 -12.93 -8.45
C LEU A 213 -10.55 -14.18 -7.74
N HIS A 214 -10.26 -14.34 -6.46
CA HIS A 214 -10.84 -15.40 -5.65
C HIS A 214 -12.34 -15.17 -5.42
N ALA A 215 -12.76 -13.95 -5.11
CA ALA A 215 -14.17 -13.59 -4.94
C ALA A 215 -14.96 -13.78 -6.25
N ALA A 216 -14.40 -13.33 -7.37
CA ALA A 216 -14.97 -13.50 -8.70
C ALA A 216 -14.92 -14.93 -9.23
N ARG A 217 -14.22 -15.86 -8.56
CA ARG A 217 -13.97 -17.23 -9.02
C ARG A 217 -13.30 -17.33 -10.38
N ILE A 218 -12.45 -16.37 -10.71
CA ILE A 218 -11.75 -16.28 -11.98
C ILE A 218 -10.29 -16.73 -11.81
N SER A 219 -9.82 -17.56 -12.77
CA SER A 219 -8.41 -17.95 -12.81
C SER A 219 -7.51 -16.72 -12.97
N PRO A 220 -6.43 -16.57 -12.17
CA PRO A 220 -5.49 -15.46 -12.32
C PRO A 220 -4.78 -15.44 -13.68
N PHE A 221 -4.82 -16.57 -14.41
CA PHE A 221 -4.24 -16.71 -15.75
C PHE A 221 -5.26 -16.55 -16.89
N ALA A 222 -6.54 -16.33 -16.58
CA ALA A 222 -7.53 -16.01 -17.61
C ALA A 222 -7.09 -14.78 -18.41
N ILE A 223 -7.30 -14.82 -19.72
CA ILE A 223 -7.01 -13.67 -20.59
C ILE A 223 -8.16 -12.65 -20.44
N ALA A 224 -7.84 -11.37 -20.22
CA ALA A 224 -8.84 -10.36 -19.92
C ALA A 224 -9.95 -10.28 -20.99
N LYS A 225 -9.58 -10.19 -22.26
CA LYS A 225 -10.54 -10.09 -23.38
C LYS A 225 -11.34 -11.37 -23.64
N SER A 226 -11.01 -12.49 -23.01
CA SER A 226 -11.75 -13.76 -23.17
C SER A 226 -12.85 -13.95 -22.11
N LEU A 227 -13.01 -13.01 -21.19
CA LEU A 227 -14.08 -13.04 -20.22
C LEU A 227 -15.39 -12.67 -20.91
N ASP A 228 -16.44 -13.46 -20.68
CA ASP A 228 -17.77 -13.11 -21.12
C ASP A 228 -18.41 -11.98 -20.29
N ALA A 229 -19.53 -11.46 -20.71
CA ALA A 229 -20.16 -10.31 -20.07
C ALA A 229 -20.54 -10.57 -18.60
N GLU A 230 -20.93 -11.80 -18.27
CA GLU A 230 -21.26 -12.18 -16.89
C GLU A 230 -20.01 -12.22 -16.01
N ALA A 231 -18.91 -12.82 -16.49
CA ALA A 231 -17.65 -12.84 -15.77
C ALA A 231 -17.08 -11.41 -15.58
N VAL A 232 -17.24 -10.53 -16.57
CA VAL A 232 -16.85 -9.12 -16.47
C VAL A 232 -17.65 -8.42 -15.37
N ARG A 233 -18.98 -8.61 -15.33
CA ARG A 233 -19.84 -8.04 -14.31
C ARG A 233 -19.47 -8.54 -12.92
N VAL A 234 -19.35 -9.86 -12.74
CA VAL A 234 -18.95 -10.47 -11.45
C VAL A 234 -17.59 -9.97 -11.00
N LEU A 235 -16.64 -9.77 -11.93
CA LEU A 235 -15.32 -9.23 -11.60
C LEU A 235 -15.39 -7.76 -11.17
N TYR A 236 -16.20 -6.95 -11.87
CA TYR A 236 -16.43 -5.55 -11.52
C TYR A 236 -17.03 -5.42 -10.12
N ASP A 237 -18.10 -6.17 -9.83
CA ASP A 237 -18.73 -6.20 -8.51
C ASP A 237 -17.71 -6.62 -7.43
N SER A 238 -16.91 -7.67 -7.72
CA SER A 238 -15.85 -8.13 -6.79
C SER A 238 -14.76 -7.09 -6.54
N VAL A 239 -14.42 -6.26 -7.53
CA VAL A 239 -13.48 -5.13 -7.33
C VAL A 239 -14.06 -4.14 -6.33
N HIS A 240 -15.30 -3.72 -6.51
CA HIS A 240 -15.96 -2.77 -5.62
C HIS A 240 -16.17 -3.33 -4.22
N ASP A 241 -16.69 -4.54 -4.10
CA ASP A 241 -16.97 -5.18 -2.81
C ASP A 241 -15.71 -5.38 -1.97
N ILE A 242 -14.66 -5.95 -2.58
CA ILE A 242 -13.42 -6.25 -1.87
C ILE A 242 -12.66 -4.96 -1.48
N LEU A 243 -12.53 -4.02 -2.41
CA LEU A 243 -11.81 -2.78 -2.12
C LEU A 243 -12.62 -1.86 -1.22
N GLY A 244 -13.93 -1.74 -1.43
CA GLY A 244 -14.83 -0.92 -0.62
C GLY A 244 -14.86 -1.40 0.84
N ALA A 245 -15.04 -2.71 1.06
CA ALA A 245 -15.00 -3.28 2.40
C ALA A 245 -13.63 -3.07 3.07
N ALA A 246 -12.53 -3.24 2.32
CA ALA A 246 -11.19 -3.05 2.86
C ALA A 246 -10.88 -1.58 3.17
N VAL A 247 -11.39 -0.62 2.39
CA VAL A 247 -11.28 0.82 2.69
C VAL A 247 -12.08 1.17 3.94
N ALA A 248 -13.34 0.68 4.03
CA ALA A 248 -14.18 0.91 5.22
C ALA A 248 -13.53 0.37 6.49
N GLU A 249 -12.86 -0.77 6.41
CA GLU A 249 -12.11 -1.37 7.53
C GLU A 249 -10.82 -0.59 7.86
N ALA A 250 -10.19 0.05 6.87
CA ALA A 250 -8.94 0.79 7.03
C ALA A 250 -9.15 2.22 7.56
N VAL A 251 -10.23 2.88 7.16
CA VAL A 251 -10.55 4.24 7.59
C VAL A 251 -10.84 4.27 9.09
N GLY A 252 -10.25 5.23 9.79
CA GLY A 252 -10.35 5.38 11.25
C GLY A 252 -9.27 4.64 12.04
N LYS A 253 -8.53 3.72 11.43
CA LYS A 253 -7.42 3.01 12.09
C LYS A 253 -6.13 3.84 12.10
N ALA A 254 -5.38 3.70 13.17
CA ALA A 254 -4.03 4.26 13.24
C ALA A 254 -3.04 3.48 12.35
N PRO A 255 -1.93 4.09 11.91
CA PRO A 255 -0.97 3.45 11.00
C PRO A 255 -0.41 2.11 11.50
N ASN A 256 -0.26 1.92 12.81
CA ASN A 256 0.23 0.68 13.41
C ASN A 256 -0.79 -0.47 13.33
N GLU A 257 -2.08 -0.18 13.26
CA GLU A 257 -3.17 -1.17 13.23
C GLU A 257 -3.48 -1.67 11.81
N LEU A 258 -3.21 -0.84 10.79
CA LEU A 258 -3.57 -1.13 9.39
C LEU A 258 -2.91 -2.40 8.83
N LYS A 259 -1.69 -2.73 9.28
CA LYS A 259 -0.98 -3.93 8.80
C LYS A 259 -1.65 -5.21 9.26
N ASP A 260 -2.09 -5.25 10.50
CA ASP A 260 -2.71 -6.43 11.10
C ASP A 260 -4.16 -6.58 10.60
N ALA A 261 -4.88 -5.48 10.44
CA ALA A 261 -6.19 -5.45 9.80
C ALA A 261 -6.17 -6.09 8.41
N LYS A 262 -5.20 -5.72 7.56
CA LYS A 262 -5.05 -6.34 6.24
C LYS A 262 -4.89 -7.86 6.31
N ARG A 263 -4.03 -8.36 7.21
CA ARG A 263 -3.76 -9.81 7.33
C ARG A 263 -4.99 -10.60 7.76
N SER A 264 -5.77 -10.06 8.68
CA SER A 264 -6.94 -10.76 9.22
C SER A 264 -8.06 -10.96 8.19
N THR A 265 -8.16 -10.09 7.19
CA THR A 265 -9.23 -10.11 6.18
C THR A 265 -8.90 -10.91 4.92
N MET A 266 -7.63 -11.26 4.67
CA MET A 266 -7.22 -11.99 3.48
C MET A 266 -7.73 -13.44 3.48
N ARG A 267 -8.31 -13.87 2.36
CA ARG A 267 -8.88 -15.21 2.15
C ARG A 267 -7.90 -16.19 1.51
N VAL A 268 -7.09 -15.72 0.57
CA VAL A 268 -6.10 -16.53 -0.15
C VAL A 268 -4.71 -15.93 -0.10
N HIS A 269 -4.57 -14.59 -0.14
CA HIS A 269 -3.26 -13.95 -0.14
C HIS A 269 -2.52 -14.17 1.17
N GLY A 270 -1.27 -14.69 1.08
CA GLY A 270 -0.45 -15.06 2.25
C GLY A 270 -0.93 -16.31 2.98
N ARG A 271 -1.85 -17.10 2.40
CA ARG A 271 -2.45 -18.29 3.03
C ARG A 271 -2.12 -19.61 2.33
N THR A 272 -1.03 -19.66 1.61
CA THR A 272 -0.54 -20.87 0.94
C THR A 272 -0.49 -22.06 1.90
N GLY A 273 -1.07 -23.19 1.49
CA GLY A 273 -1.14 -24.42 2.29
C GLY A 273 -2.30 -24.46 3.29
N GLN A 274 -3.01 -23.36 3.51
CA GLN A 274 -4.19 -23.31 4.39
C GLN A 274 -5.46 -23.70 3.64
N ALA A 275 -6.50 -24.06 4.36
CA ALA A 275 -7.81 -24.33 3.79
C ALA A 275 -8.46 -23.03 3.27
N CYS A 276 -9.02 -23.09 2.06
CA CYS A 276 -9.83 -22.02 1.50
C CYS A 276 -11.10 -21.81 2.35
N PRO A 277 -11.40 -20.60 2.80
CA PRO A 277 -12.56 -20.34 3.66
C PRO A 277 -13.91 -20.56 2.97
N VAL A 278 -13.92 -20.66 1.63
CA VAL A 278 -15.16 -20.84 0.84
C VAL A 278 -15.43 -22.32 0.57
N CYS A 279 -14.43 -23.12 0.21
CA CYS A 279 -14.65 -24.49 -0.27
C CYS A 279 -13.85 -25.56 0.46
N GLY A 280 -12.97 -25.19 1.40
CA GLY A 280 -12.11 -26.10 2.16
C GLY A 280 -10.90 -26.66 1.43
N ASP A 281 -10.78 -26.42 0.10
CA ASP A 281 -9.61 -26.89 -0.66
C ASP A 281 -8.34 -26.11 -0.28
N THR A 282 -7.17 -26.70 -0.54
CA THR A 282 -5.89 -26.08 -0.18
C THR A 282 -5.55 -24.90 -1.09
N VAL A 283 -5.33 -23.71 -0.49
CA VAL A 283 -4.82 -22.55 -1.19
C VAL A 283 -3.43 -22.84 -1.73
N ARG A 284 -3.23 -22.59 -3.03
CA ARG A 284 -1.98 -22.82 -3.76
C ARG A 284 -1.28 -21.53 -4.12
N GLU A 285 0.01 -21.66 -4.43
CA GLU A 285 0.85 -20.56 -4.86
C GLU A 285 1.51 -20.85 -6.19
N VAL A 286 1.62 -19.83 -7.04
CA VAL A 286 2.53 -19.81 -8.18
C VAL A 286 3.58 -18.74 -7.96
N SER A 287 4.85 -19.12 -7.98
CA SER A 287 5.96 -18.22 -7.73
C SER A 287 6.60 -17.72 -9.02
N PHE A 288 6.96 -16.45 -9.00
CA PHE A 288 7.74 -15.77 -10.03
C PHE A 288 9.05 -15.26 -9.42
N ALA A 289 9.93 -14.65 -10.22
CA ALA A 289 11.23 -14.21 -9.76
C ALA A 289 11.17 -13.21 -8.57
N ASP A 290 10.20 -12.31 -8.59
CA ASP A 290 10.08 -11.20 -7.63
C ASP A 290 8.74 -11.13 -6.87
N ARG A 291 7.85 -12.09 -7.14
CA ARG A 291 6.48 -12.10 -6.62
C ARG A 291 5.89 -13.52 -6.66
N ALA A 292 4.82 -13.70 -5.89
CA ALA A 292 3.98 -14.89 -5.94
C ALA A 292 2.52 -14.47 -6.07
N LEU A 293 1.67 -15.35 -6.57
CA LEU A 293 0.21 -15.22 -6.50
C LEU A 293 -0.36 -16.41 -5.72
N GLN A 294 -1.42 -16.17 -5.00
CA GLN A 294 -2.16 -17.21 -4.29
C GLN A 294 -3.56 -17.36 -4.89
N TYR A 295 -4.04 -18.60 -4.94
CA TYR A 295 -5.34 -18.92 -5.50
C TYR A 295 -5.91 -20.21 -4.90
N CYS A 296 -7.22 -20.41 -4.99
CA CYS A 296 -7.86 -21.67 -4.66
C CYS A 296 -8.17 -22.46 -5.95
N PRO A 297 -7.60 -23.66 -6.15
CA PRO A 297 -7.85 -24.43 -7.36
C PRO A 297 -9.33 -24.74 -7.58
N ARG A 298 -10.02 -25.19 -6.56
CA ARG A 298 -11.45 -25.54 -6.65
C ARG A 298 -12.33 -24.35 -6.99
N CYS A 299 -12.11 -23.19 -6.37
CA CYS A 299 -12.92 -22.01 -6.63
C CYS A 299 -12.63 -21.35 -7.98
N GLN A 300 -11.37 -21.35 -8.43
CA GLN A 300 -10.93 -20.48 -9.53
C GLN A 300 -10.52 -21.21 -10.81
N THR A 301 -10.22 -22.51 -10.74
CA THR A 301 -9.68 -23.27 -11.90
C THR A 301 -10.35 -24.62 -12.10
N GLY A 302 -11.49 -24.89 -11.45
CA GLY A 302 -12.19 -26.17 -11.55
C GLY A 302 -11.34 -27.35 -11.03
N GLY A 303 -10.47 -27.11 -10.04
CA GLY A 303 -9.54 -28.11 -9.47
C GLY A 303 -8.21 -28.23 -10.21
N LYS A 304 -8.02 -27.54 -11.33
CA LYS A 304 -6.76 -27.59 -12.08
C LYS A 304 -5.66 -26.82 -11.36
N ILE A 305 -4.50 -27.47 -11.15
CA ILE A 305 -3.31 -26.84 -10.57
C ILE A 305 -2.61 -26.04 -11.69
N LEU A 306 -2.36 -24.76 -11.40
CA LEU A 306 -1.64 -23.86 -12.31
C LEU A 306 -0.13 -24.20 -12.29
N ALA A 307 0.52 -24.14 -13.47
CA ALA A 307 1.94 -24.42 -13.61
C ALA A 307 2.79 -23.38 -12.85
N ASP A 308 3.67 -23.85 -11.98
CA ASP A 308 4.70 -23.06 -11.33
C ASP A 308 6.04 -23.26 -12.04
N ARG A 309 6.71 -22.17 -12.42
CA ARG A 309 8.01 -22.22 -13.10
C ARG A 309 9.11 -22.89 -12.27
N ARG A 310 8.98 -22.93 -10.94
CA ARG A 310 9.92 -23.62 -10.05
C ARG A 310 9.81 -25.14 -10.19
N THR A 311 8.59 -25.64 -10.37
CA THR A 311 8.32 -27.07 -10.47
C THR A 311 8.36 -27.59 -11.93
N SER A 312 8.06 -26.73 -12.92
CA SER A 312 8.00 -27.11 -14.32
C SER A 312 9.39 -27.40 -14.96
N LYS A 313 10.50 -27.08 -14.29
CA LYS A 313 11.84 -27.51 -14.73
C LYS A 313 12.08 -29.03 -14.62
N PHE A 314 11.25 -29.73 -13.86
CA PHE A 314 11.33 -31.19 -13.69
C PHE A 314 10.37 -31.98 -14.57
N LEU A 315 9.61 -31.30 -15.44
CA LEU A 315 8.64 -31.90 -16.35
C LEU A 315 9.08 -31.77 -17.83
N LYS A 316 10.38 -31.68 -18.09
CA LYS A 316 10.97 -31.83 -19.43
C LYS A 316 11.59 -33.21 -19.59
#